data_d4fa4e703d8f7ec7b4ac6880e7fb347b
#
_entry.id   d4fa4e703d8f7ec7b4ac6880e7fb347b
#
_cell.length_a   1.000
_cell.length_b   1.000
_cell.length_c   1.000
_cell.angle_alpha   90.00
_cell.angle_beta   90.00
_cell.angle_gamma   90.00
#
_symmetry.space_group_name_H-M   'P 1'
#
loop_
_entity.id
_entity.type
_entity.pdbx_description
1 polymer ?
#
loop_
_entity_poly.entity_id
_entity_poly.type
_entity_poly.pdbx_seq_one_letter_code
_entity_poly.pdbx_strand_id
1 'polypeptide(L)'
;NWSIRQFADEAELPYESVKKLVGGKVNNPTIYTISKVCDALNCSIDYILGRSVINTIDKKSLPPRVFNLLVEIAYFESRIADYNKSHKTDCISVLTPTGYVQDGVVFDSISTNIVNISAYKKDFGDIVLCGIKIVGRNLSPTYFDNDILLIGKDRFPESGETGIFLIGNKVYIRKYIPGIRLELAPINGDKNSLFIDNIDDVHYFGRVLTVVRDT
;
A
#
# COMPACT_ATOMS: atom_id res chain seq x y z
N ASN A 1 23.69 -2.59 -14.75
CA ASN A 1 24.84 -1.74 -14.38
C ASN A 1 25.22 -0.90 -15.57
N TRP A 2 24.96 0.40 -15.50
CA TRP A 2 25.41 1.35 -16.53
C TRP A 2 26.78 1.90 -16.18
N SER A 3 27.62 2.13 -17.20
CA SER A 3 28.78 2.97 -17.05
C SER A 3 28.36 4.44 -16.97
N ILE A 4 29.22 5.31 -16.42
CA ILE A 4 28.93 6.75 -16.37
C ILE A 4 28.65 7.33 -17.77
N ARG A 5 29.29 6.77 -18.82
CA ARG A 5 29.08 7.21 -20.20
C ARG A 5 27.70 6.81 -20.71
N GLN A 6 27.30 5.55 -20.51
CA GLN A 6 25.95 5.10 -20.87
C GLN A 6 24.87 5.88 -20.14
N PHE A 7 25.10 6.17 -18.86
CA PHE A 7 24.16 7.00 -18.08
C PHE A 7 24.09 8.44 -18.58
N ALA A 8 25.21 9.02 -19.02
CA ALA A 8 25.23 10.36 -19.59
C ALA A 8 24.46 10.42 -20.92
N ASP A 9 24.65 9.41 -21.76
CA ASP A 9 23.96 9.30 -23.05
C ASP A 9 22.44 9.12 -22.83
N GLU A 10 22.02 8.25 -21.91
CA GLU A 10 20.61 8.02 -21.59
C GLU A 10 19.93 9.25 -20.95
N ALA A 11 20.66 9.95 -20.08
CA ALA A 11 20.18 11.18 -19.47
C ALA A 11 20.24 12.41 -20.41
N GLU A 12 20.75 12.25 -21.62
CA GLU A 12 20.99 13.37 -22.56
C GLU A 12 21.78 14.52 -21.91
N LEU A 13 22.76 14.20 -21.08
CA LEU A 13 23.59 15.15 -20.36
C LEU A 13 25.06 15.03 -20.79
N PRO A 14 25.82 16.12 -20.75
CA PRO A 14 27.25 16.08 -21.00
C PRO A 14 27.96 15.11 -20.00
N TYR A 15 28.82 14.24 -20.54
CA TYR A 15 29.57 13.25 -19.73
C TYR A 15 30.26 13.86 -18.49
N GLU A 16 30.94 15.02 -18.67
CA GLU A 16 31.63 15.70 -17.59
C GLU A 16 30.67 16.20 -16.48
N SER A 17 29.44 16.56 -16.84
CA SER A 17 28.41 16.96 -15.88
C SER A 17 27.94 15.76 -15.06
N VAL A 18 27.67 14.64 -15.70
CA VAL A 18 27.26 13.40 -15.01
C VAL A 18 28.39 12.85 -14.14
N LYS A 19 29.62 12.87 -14.65
CA LYS A 19 30.80 12.44 -13.88
C LYS A 19 31.00 13.26 -12.61
N LYS A 20 30.80 14.58 -12.67
CA LYS A 20 30.87 15.46 -11.48
C LYS A 20 29.72 15.20 -10.51
N LEU A 21 28.51 14.95 -11.05
CA LEU A 21 27.33 14.65 -10.24
C LEU A 21 27.49 13.33 -9.47
N VAL A 22 27.83 12.24 -10.16
CA VAL A 22 28.07 10.93 -9.56
C VAL A 22 29.26 10.96 -8.59
N GLY A 23 30.26 11.75 -8.87
CA GLY A 23 31.43 11.94 -8.00
C GLY A 23 31.20 12.87 -6.80
N GLY A 24 29.96 13.34 -6.57
CA GLY A 24 29.62 14.19 -5.41
C GLY A 24 30.25 15.59 -5.47
N LYS A 25 30.70 16.05 -6.65
CA LYS A 25 31.36 17.35 -6.85
C LYS A 25 30.39 18.49 -7.19
N VAL A 26 29.10 18.18 -7.29
CA VAL A 26 28.02 19.15 -7.57
C VAL A 26 27.09 19.20 -6.39
N ASN A 27 27.12 20.28 -5.62
CA ASN A 27 26.30 20.45 -4.41
C ASN A 27 24.87 20.95 -4.74
N ASN A 28 24.70 21.68 -5.87
CA ASN A 28 23.42 22.23 -6.27
C ASN A 28 23.20 22.00 -7.78
N PRO A 29 22.79 20.80 -8.20
CA PRO A 29 22.41 20.55 -9.59
C PRO A 29 21.16 21.36 -9.94
N THR A 30 21.08 21.82 -11.19
CA THR A 30 19.89 22.52 -11.67
C THR A 30 18.70 21.59 -11.72
N ILE A 31 17.48 22.14 -11.63
CA ILE A 31 16.23 21.37 -11.82
C ILE A 31 16.23 20.63 -13.17
N TYR A 32 16.76 21.24 -14.23
CA TYR A 32 16.92 20.60 -15.53
C TYR A 32 17.80 19.34 -15.46
N THR A 33 18.95 19.45 -14.79
CA THR A 33 19.86 18.30 -14.60
C THR A 33 19.20 17.18 -13.80
N ILE A 34 18.49 17.53 -12.70
CA ILE A 34 17.77 16.55 -11.88
C ILE A 34 16.65 15.88 -12.68
N SER A 35 15.87 16.64 -13.46
CA SER A 35 14.81 16.10 -14.31
C SER A 35 15.35 15.07 -15.30
N LYS A 36 16.42 15.39 -16.01
CA LYS A 36 17.07 14.47 -16.96
C LYS A 36 17.61 13.20 -16.30
N VAL A 37 18.17 13.32 -15.10
CA VAL A 37 18.60 12.18 -14.30
C VAL A 37 17.40 11.32 -13.88
N CYS A 38 16.30 11.95 -13.46
CA CYS A 38 15.07 11.24 -13.11
C CYS A 38 14.47 10.49 -14.31
N ASP A 39 14.44 11.13 -15.48
CA ASP A 39 13.95 10.52 -16.71
C ASP A 39 14.78 9.29 -17.08
N ALA A 40 16.11 9.38 -17.05
CA ALA A 40 17.02 8.27 -17.35
C ALA A 40 16.92 7.13 -16.34
N LEU A 41 16.77 7.45 -15.05
CA LEU A 41 16.61 6.45 -13.97
C LEU A 41 15.17 5.98 -13.84
N ASN A 42 14.24 6.52 -14.60
CA ASN A 42 12.80 6.29 -14.49
C ASN A 42 12.32 6.46 -13.03
N CYS A 43 12.68 7.56 -12.38
CA CYS A 43 12.33 7.85 -10.99
C CYS A 43 11.80 9.27 -10.82
N SER A 44 11.09 9.55 -9.70
CA SER A 44 10.62 10.90 -9.41
C SER A 44 11.72 11.77 -8.81
N ILE A 45 11.59 13.10 -8.97
CA ILE A 45 12.49 14.08 -8.32
C ILE A 45 12.45 13.90 -6.80
N ASP A 46 11.27 13.68 -6.23
CA ASP A 46 11.09 13.49 -4.78
C ASP A 46 11.78 12.23 -4.27
N TYR A 47 11.86 11.17 -5.11
CA TYR A 47 12.63 9.98 -4.78
C TYR A 47 14.14 10.29 -4.71
N ILE A 48 14.70 10.98 -5.70
CA ILE A 48 16.13 11.37 -5.70
C ILE A 48 16.46 12.30 -4.53
N LEU A 49 15.52 13.16 -4.14
CA LEU A 49 15.68 14.07 -3.01
C LEU A 49 15.42 13.41 -1.65
N GLY A 50 15.12 12.10 -1.63
CA GLY A 50 14.81 11.37 -0.38
C GLY A 50 13.48 11.78 0.27
N ARG A 51 12.61 12.47 -0.47
CA ARG A 51 11.29 12.93 0.02
C ARG A 51 10.19 11.90 -0.22
N SER A 52 10.45 10.89 -1.04
CA SER A 52 9.53 9.79 -1.34
C SER A 52 10.26 8.46 -1.26
N VAL A 53 9.63 7.48 -0.64
CA VAL A 53 10.12 6.09 -0.55
C VAL A 53 9.66 5.27 -1.77
N ILE A 54 8.73 5.80 -2.58
CA ILE A 54 8.16 5.09 -3.75
C ILE A 54 9.11 5.27 -4.93
N ASN A 55 9.87 4.21 -5.14
CA ASN A 55 10.71 4.07 -6.32
C ASN A 55 9.81 3.67 -7.49
N THR A 56 9.52 4.61 -8.36
CA THR A 56 8.93 4.41 -9.70
C THR A 56 7.69 3.52 -9.80
N ILE A 57 6.55 4.15 -9.68
CA ILE A 57 5.39 3.67 -10.42
C ILE A 57 5.55 4.26 -11.84
N ASP A 58 5.91 3.41 -12.80
CA ASP A 58 6.02 3.86 -14.20
C ASP A 58 4.64 4.33 -14.69
N LYS A 59 4.52 5.65 -14.85
CA LYS A 59 3.29 6.28 -15.34
C LYS A 59 2.82 5.69 -16.68
N LYS A 60 3.75 5.18 -17.50
CA LYS A 60 3.43 4.59 -18.80
C LYS A 60 2.91 3.17 -18.72
N SER A 61 3.25 2.43 -17.65
CA SER A 61 2.83 1.05 -17.44
C SER A 61 1.46 0.92 -16.77
N LEU A 62 0.93 2.00 -16.18
CA LEU A 62 -0.34 1.99 -15.47
C LEU A 62 -1.43 2.74 -16.25
N PRO A 63 -2.68 2.23 -16.23
CA PRO A 63 -3.82 3.01 -16.70
C PRO A 63 -3.88 4.37 -15.98
N PRO A 64 -4.21 5.47 -16.67
CA PRO A 64 -4.23 6.82 -16.08
C PRO A 64 -5.05 6.93 -14.79
N ARG A 65 -6.16 6.20 -14.71
CA ARG A 65 -7.00 6.15 -13.49
C ARG A 65 -6.23 5.57 -12.30
N VAL A 66 -5.48 4.50 -12.50
CA VAL A 66 -4.70 3.84 -11.43
C VAL A 66 -3.56 4.73 -10.98
N PHE A 67 -2.86 5.35 -11.92
CA PHE A 67 -1.79 6.29 -11.59
C PHE A 67 -2.30 7.48 -10.75
N ASN A 68 -3.40 8.12 -11.16
CA ASN A 68 -3.98 9.24 -10.42
C ASN A 68 -4.41 8.81 -9.01
N LEU A 69 -5.00 7.62 -8.87
CA LEU A 69 -5.39 7.06 -7.57
C LEU A 69 -4.18 6.89 -6.64
N LEU A 70 -3.06 6.36 -7.17
CA LEU A 70 -1.83 6.19 -6.41
C LEU A 70 -1.22 7.53 -5.98
N VAL A 71 -1.31 8.56 -6.84
CA VAL A 71 -0.88 9.92 -6.49
C VAL A 71 -1.74 10.50 -5.36
N GLU A 72 -3.05 10.30 -5.40
CA GLU A 72 -3.96 10.75 -4.34
C GLU A 72 -3.67 10.04 -3.01
N ILE A 73 -3.45 8.73 -3.03
CA ILE A 73 -3.04 7.96 -1.85
C ILE A 73 -1.73 8.51 -1.28
N ALA A 74 -0.70 8.64 -2.10
CA ALA A 74 0.60 9.12 -1.66
C ALA A 74 0.53 10.53 -1.06
N TYR A 75 -0.27 11.42 -1.66
CA TYR A 75 -0.51 12.76 -1.13
C TYR A 75 -1.23 12.71 0.23
N PHE A 76 -2.24 11.87 0.37
CA PHE A 76 -2.97 11.73 1.62
C PHE A 76 -2.09 11.16 2.74
N GLU A 77 -1.31 10.12 2.45
CA GLU A 77 -0.37 9.51 3.41
C GLU A 77 0.70 10.51 3.86
N SER A 78 1.22 11.35 2.95
CA SER A 78 2.17 12.39 3.34
C SER A 78 1.55 13.40 4.32
N ARG A 79 0.28 13.77 4.14
CA ARG A 79 -0.43 14.65 5.06
C ARG A 79 -0.68 14.04 6.43
N ILE A 80 -0.95 12.73 6.49
CA ILE A 80 -1.06 12.00 7.75
C ILE A 80 0.29 12.02 8.49
N ALA A 81 1.39 11.77 7.77
CA ALA A 81 2.72 11.81 8.36
C ALA A 81 3.08 13.20 8.96
N ASP A 82 2.75 14.26 8.23
CA ASP A 82 2.94 15.65 8.71
C ASP A 82 2.05 15.97 9.92
N TYR A 83 0.80 15.52 9.90
CA TYR A 83 -0.13 15.66 11.03
C TYR A 83 0.39 14.92 12.26
N ASN A 84 0.82 13.67 12.12
CA ASN A 84 1.37 12.88 13.21
C ASN A 84 2.60 13.55 13.84
N LYS A 85 3.49 14.04 13.00
CA LYS A 85 4.70 14.75 13.46
C LYS A 85 4.37 16.01 14.24
N SER A 86 3.40 16.80 13.77
CA SER A 86 3.03 18.08 14.40
C SER A 86 2.23 17.90 15.70
N HIS A 87 1.38 16.87 15.79
CA HIS A 87 0.50 16.62 16.92
C HIS A 87 0.99 15.50 17.86
N LYS A 88 2.12 14.86 17.55
CA LYS A 88 2.66 13.70 18.28
C LYS A 88 1.62 12.59 18.44
N THR A 89 0.92 12.27 17.35
CA THR A 89 -0.10 11.22 17.26
C THR A 89 0.38 10.11 16.35
N ASP A 90 -0.31 8.98 16.37
CA ASP A 90 -0.08 7.83 15.51
C ASP A 90 -1.36 7.55 14.70
N CYS A 91 -1.73 8.48 13.84
CA CYS A 91 -2.86 8.30 12.94
C CYS A 91 -2.43 7.52 11.70
N ILE A 92 -3.32 6.66 11.20
CA ILE A 92 -3.18 5.92 9.95
C ILE A 92 -4.40 6.13 9.06
N SER A 93 -4.25 5.85 7.78
CA SER A 93 -5.37 5.86 6.82
C SER A 93 -6.33 4.70 7.06
N VAL A 94 -7.61 4.95 6.81
CA VAL A 94 -8.67 3.95 6.85
C VAL A 94 -9.33 3.87 5.47
N LEU A 95 -9.22 2.70 4.85
CA LEU A 95 -9.88 2.39 3.60
C LEU A 95 -11.33 2.02 3.86
N THR A 96 -12.26 2.76 3.24
CA THR A 96 -13.69 2.46 3.35
C THR A 96 -14.17 1.86 2.04
N PRO A 97 -14.73 0.64 2.05
CA PRO A 97 -15.30 0.03 0.86
C PRO A 97 -16.49 0.83 0.34
N THR A 98 -16.62 0.90 -0.97
CA THR A 98 -17.78 1.52 -1.63
C THR A 98 -18.94 0.56 -1.81
N GLY A 99 -18.68 -0.76 -1.66
CA GLY A 99 -19.73 -1.76 -1.76
C GLY A 99 -19.23 -3.19 -1.61
N TYR A 100 -20.18 -4.11 -1.63
CA TYR A 100 -19.95 -5.55 -1.64
C TYR A 100 -20.50 -6.15 -2.94
N VAL A 101 -19.69 -6.93 -3.63
CA VAL A 101 -20.11 -7.67 -4.83
C VAL A 101 -19.95 -9.15 -4.54
N GLN A 102 -21.06 -9.88 -4.44
CA GLN A 102 -21.08 -11.28 -4.01
C GLN A 102 -20.41 -11.43 -2.65
N ASP A 103 -19.22 -12.07 -2.59
CA ASP A 103 -18.48 -12.35 -1.38
C ASP A 103 -17.23 -11.45 -1.19
N GLY A 104 -16.97 -10.55 -2.13
CA GLY A 104 -15.83 -9.64 -2.09
C GLY A 104 -16.22 -8.21 -1.77
N VAL A 105 -15.23 -7.43 -1.39
CA VAL A 105 -15.33 -6.00 -1.11
C VAL A 105 -14.77 -5.22 -2.29
N VAL A 106 -15.43 -4.16 -2.68
CA VAL A 106 -15.02 -3.30 -3.81
C VAL A 106 -14.65 -1.93 -3.29
N PHE A 107 -13.52 -1.42 -3.76
CA PHE A 107 -13.03 -0.07 -3.51
C PHE A 107 -13.01 0.69 -4.85
N ASP A 108 -14.11 1.36 -5.20
CA ASP A 108 -14.22 2.17 -6.42
C ASP A 108 -13.67 3.58 -6.25
N SER A 109 -13.61 4.04 -5.02
CA SER A 109 -13.00 5.31 -4.62
C SER A 109 -12.32 5.15 -3.27
N ILE A 110 -11.33 6.00 -3.01
CA ILE A 110 -10.69 6.04 -1.70
C ILE A 110 -11.41 7.08 -0.87
N SER A 111 -12.24 6.61 0.06
CA SER A 111 -12.69 7.43 1.17
C SER A 111 -11.61 7.40 2.23
N THR A 112 -10.91 8.51 2.39
CA THR A 112 -9.77 8.63 3.27
C THR A 112 -10.22 9.16 4.63
N ASN A 113 -10.55 8.25 5.51
CA ASN A 113 -10.68 8.52 6.94
C ASN A 113 -9.35 8.24 7.62
N ILE A 114 -9.17 8.79 8.81
CA ILE A 114 -8.01 8.49 9.66
C ILE A 114 -8.50 7.92 10.99
N VAL A 115 -7.70 7.07 11.59
CA VAL A 115 -7.89 6.56 12.95
C VAL A 115 -6.60 6.71 13.74
N ASN A 116 -6.71 7.15 14.98
CA ASN A 116 -5.57 7.22 15.90
C ASN A 116 -5.34 5.84 16.51
N ILE A 117 -4.15 5.28 16.31
CA ILE A 117 -3.77 3.95 16.79
C ILE A 117 -2.75 4.00 17.94
N SER A 118 -2.54 5.15 18.57
CA SER A 118 -1.54 5.30 19.67
C SER A 118 -1.74 4.27 20.78
N ALA A 119 -3.00 3.89 21.07
CA ALA A 119 -3.30 2.84 22.05
C ALA A 119 -2.80 1.44 21.64
N TYR A 120 -2.67 1.18 20.35
CA TYR A 120 -2.30 -0.11 19.77
C TYR A 120 -0.82 -0.19 19.39
N LYS A 121 -0.11 0.96 19.40
CA LYS A 121 1.29 1.04 18.99
C LYS A 121 2.21 0.18 19.86
N LYS A 122 1.88 0.05 21.15
CA LYS A 122 2.64 -0.80 22.08
C LYS A 122 2.62 -2.28 21.69
N ASP A 123 1.49 -2.75 21.15
CA ASP A 123 1.30 -4.17 20.82
C ASP A 123 1.75 -4.50 19.41
N PHE A 124 1.56 -3.56 18.47
CA PHE A 124 1.79 -3.80 17.04
C PHE A 124 2.90 -2.95 16.42
N GLY A 125 3.36 -1.90 17.12
CA GLY A 125 4.45 -1.04 16.65
C GLY A 125 4.20 -0.47 15.24
N ASP A 126 5.23 -0.56 14.40
CA ASP A 126 5.20 -0.02 13.03
C ASP A 126 4.73 -1.04 11.97
N ILE A 127 4.23 -2.21 12.41
CA ILE A 127 3.72 -3.23 11.47
C ILE A 127 2.32 -2.91 10.91
N VAL A 128 1.61 -1.95 11.51
CA VAL A 128 0.29 -1.53 11.03
C VAL A 128 0.43 -0.79 9.70
N LEU A 129 -0.18 -1.36 8.66
CA LEU A 129 -0.16 -0.79 7.31
C LEU A 129 -1.27 0.25 7.11
N CYS A 130 -2.51 -0.14 7.44
CA CYS A 130 -3.71 0.70 7.29
C CYS A 130 -4.87 0.15 8.12
N GLY A 131 -5.98 0.90 8.18
CA GLY A 131 -7.27 0.41 8.62
C GLY A 131 -8.18 0.03 7.45
N ILE A 132 -9.06 -0.95 7.65
CA ILE A 132 -10.17 -1.24 6.73
C ILE A 132 -11.48 -1.13 7.52
N LYS A 133 -12.36 -0.22 7.10
CA LYS A 133 -13.66 -0.06 7.72
C LYS A 133 -14.62 -1.14 7.22
N ILE A 134 -15.35 -1.75 8.15
CA ILE A 134 -16.43 -2.68 7.82
C ILE A 134 -17.71 -1.87 7.57
N VAL A 135 -18.36 -2.16 6.45
CA VAL A 135 -19.64 -1.54 6.07
C VAL A 135 -20.69 -2.66 5.94
N GLY A 136 -21.77 -2.54 6.71
CA GLY A 136 -22.85 -3.51 6.70
C GLY A 136 -22.60 -4.75 7.59
N ARG A 137 -23.40 -5.81 7.37
CA ARG A 137 -23.46 -6.96 8.28
C ARG A 137 -22.89 -8.26 7.73
N ASN A 138 -22.24 -8.21 6.57
CA ASN A 138 -21.78 -9.41 5.86
C ASN A 138 -20.70 -10.23 6.58
N LEU A 139 -20.04 -9.64 7.58
CA LEU A 139 -19.00 -10.30 8.39
C LEU A 139 -19.41 -10.53 9.85
N SER A 140 -20.68 -10.25 10.19
CA SER A 140 -21.25 -10.60 11.51
C SER A 140 -21.32 -12.11 11.68
N PRO A 141 -21.17 -12.64 12.92
CA PRO A 141 -21.00 -11.90 14.18
C PRO A 141 -19.55 -11.54 14.53
N THR A 142 -18.57 -11.88 13.70
CA THR A 142 -17.16 -11.67 14.02
C THR A 142 -16.77 -10.20 13.94
N TYR A 143 -17.17 -9.53 12.86
CA TYR A 143 -16.97 -8.11 12.63
C TYR A 143 -18.31 -7.43 12.37
N PHE A 144 -18.49 -6.25 12.94
CA PHE A 144 -19.73 -5.49 12.86
C PHE A 144 -19.58 -4.26 11.97
N ASP A 145 -20.71 -3.67 11.61
CA ASP A 145 -20.75 -2.42 10.88
C ASP A 145 -20.02 -1.31 11.66
N ASN A 146 -19.21 -0.54 10.98
CA ASN A 146 -18.30 0.47 11.50
C ASN A 146 -17.05 -0.04 12.26
N ASP A 147 -16.87 -1.34 12.48
CA ASP A 147 -15.58 -1.85 12.94
C ASP A 147 -14.45 -1.42 12.00
N ILE A 148 -13.29 -1.06 12.55
CA ILE A 148 -12.09 -0.79 11.78
C ILE A 148 -11.09 -1.92 12.04
N LEU A 149 -10.78 -2.69 11.02
CA LEU A 149 -9.76 -3.73 11.09
C LEU A 149 -8.39 -3.09 10.89
N LEU A 150 -7.49 -3.21 11.86
CA LEU A 150 -6.09 -2.83 11.68
C LEU A 150 -5.37 -3.94 10.92
N ILE A 151 -4.77 -3.57 9.80
CA ILE A 151 -4.09 -4.51 8.89
C ILE A 151 -2.58 -4.35 9.02
N GLY A 152 -1.88 -5.47 9.13
CA GLY A 152 -0.43 -5.52 9.14
C GLY A 152 0.13 -6.41 8.05
N LYS A 153 1.37 -6.12 7.63
CA LYS A 153 2.09 -6.89 6.62
C LYS A 153 3.50 -7.23 7.11
N ASP A 154 3.56 -7.88 8.24
CA ASP A 154 4.80 -8.34 8.87
C ASP A 154 5.16 -9.77 8.44
N ARG A 155 4.16 -10.62 8.26
CA ARG A 155 4.28 -12.02 7.85
C ARG A 155 3.02 -12.49 7.13
N PHE A 156 3.08 -13.65 6.54
CA PHE A 156 1.89 -14.36 6.04
C PHE A 156 1.00 -14.82 7.22
N PRO A 157 -0.34 -14.92 7.05
CA PRO A 157 -1.22 -15.38 8.12
C PRO A 157 -0.95 -16.85 8.45
N GLU A 158 -1.09 -17.20 9.71
CA GLU A 158 -1.11 -18.59 10.16
C GLU A 158 -2.47 -19.23 9.92
N SER A 159 -2.53 -20.57 10.03
CA SER A 159 -3.78 -21.31 9.87
C SER A 159 -4.86 -20.80 10.81
N GLY A 160 -5.99 -20.39 10.26
CA GLY A 160 -7.13 -19.85 11.01
C GLY A 160 -7.09 -18.34 11.23
N GLU A 161 -5.97 -17.67 10.98
CA GLU A 161 -5.91 -16.20 11.04
C GLU A 161 -6.66 -15.56 9.87
N THR A 162 -7.18 -14.37 10.11
CA THR A 162 -7.86 -13.59 9.07
C THR A 162 -6.85 -12.80 8.26
N GLY A 163 -6.89 -13.00 6.94
CA GLY A 163 -6.11 -12.25 5.96
C GLY A 163 -6.99 -11.46 5.01
N ILE A 164 -6.33 -10.51 4.34
CA ILE A 164 -6.90 -9.73 3.25
C ILE A 164 -6.26 -10.22 1.95
N PHE A 165 -7.09 -10.67 1.02
CA PHE A 165 -6.66 -11.28 -0.23
C PHE A 165 -7.32 -10.58 -1.42
N LEU A 166 -6.54 -10.27 -2.43
CA LEU A 166 -7.04 -9.75 -3.70
C LEU A 166 -7.05 -10.90 -4.72
N ILE A 167 -8.22 -11.18 -5.28
CA ILE A 167 -8.43 -12.19 -6.33
C ILE A 167 -9.15 -11.52 -7.49
N GLY A 168 -8.47 -11.43 -8.63
CA GLY A 168 -8.93 -10.61 -9.73
C GLY A 168 -9.03 -9.14 -9.33
N ASN A 169 -10.25 -8.58 -9.33
CA ASN A 169 -10.53 -7.19 -8.95
C ASN A 169 -11.30 -7.05 -7.62
N LYS A 170 -11.37 -8.13 -6.84
CA LYS A 170 -12.12 -8.16 -5.58
C LYS A 170 -11.21 -8.41 -4.40
N VAL A 171 -11.48 -7.71 -3.32
CA VAL A 171 -10.81 -7.89 -2.02
C VAL A 171 -11.66 -8.81 -1.14
N TYR A 172 -11.04 -9.82 -0.58
CA TYR A 172 -11.67 -10.81 0.29
C TYR A 172 -11.06 -10.74 1.68
N ILE A 173 -11.92 -10.71 2.70
CA ILE A 173 -11.55 -10.84 4.12
C ILE A 173 -11.91 -12.25 4.52
N ARG A 174 -10.90 -13.11 4.69
CA ARG A 174 -11.09 -14.56 4.86
C ARG A 174 -10.09 -15.14 5.85
N LYS A 175 -10.45 -16.27 6.45
CA LYS A 175 -9.51 -17.09 7.21
C LYS A 175 -8.61 -17.85 6.25
N TYR A 176 -7.32 -17.83 6.52
CA TYR A 176 -6.32 -18.57 5.78
C TYR A 176 -6.23 -20.01 6.30
N ILE A 177 -6.47 -20.99 5.44
CA ILE A 177 -6.35 -22.42 5.77
C ILE A 177 -5.38 -23.05 4.77
N PRO A 178 -4.11 -23.27 5.17
CA PRO A 178 -3.13 -23.92 4.30
C PRO A 178 -3.46 -25.41 4.12
N GLY A 179 -3.24 -25.94 2.92
CA GLY A 179 -3.48 -27.34 2.58
C GLY A 179 -2.89 -27.69 1.24
N ILE A 180 -3.25 -28.86 0.69
CA ILE A 180 -2.90 -29.26 -0.68
C ILE A 180 -3.43 -28.23 -1.69
N ARG A 181 -4.62 -27.69 -1.41
CA ARG A 181 -5.17 -26.50 -2.05
C ARG A 181 -5.31 -25.42 -0.99
N LEU A 182 -5.01 -24.20 -1.34
CA LEU A 182 -5.27 -23.07 -0.45
C LEU A 182 -6.77 -22.90 -0.29
N GLU A 183 -7.25 -22.92 0.93
CA GLU A 183 -8.63 -22.59 1.26
C GLU A 183 -8.69 -21.22 1.95
N LEU A 184 -9.51 -20.34 1.41
CA LEU A 184 -9.88 -19.07 2.03
C LEU A 184 -11.28 -19.23 2.61
N ALA A 185 -11.35 -19.63 3.88
CA ALA A 185 -12.58 -19.94 4.57
C ALA A 185 -13.36 -18.66 4.97
N PRO A 186 -14.70 -18.70 5.01
CA PRO A 186 -15.50 -17.56 5.41
C PRO A 186 -15.28 -17.21 6.89
N ILE A 187 -15.45 -15.93 7.23
CA ILE A 187 -15.29 -15.44 8.59
C ILE A 187 -16.44 -15.91 9.48
N ASN A 188 -17.66 -15.91 8.95
CA ASN A 188 -18.91 -16.17 9.71
C ASN A 188 -19.53 -17.55 9.48
N GLY A 189 -18.94 -18.39 8.65
CA GLY A 189 -19.43 -19.73 8.37
C GLY A 189 -20.65 -19.81 7.43
N ASP A 190 -21.28 -18.69 7.09
CA ASP A 190 -22.52 -18.64 6.29
C ASP A 190 -22.26 -18.71 4.77
N LYS A 191 -21.00 -18.67 4.36
CA LYS A 191 -20.58 -18.61 2.95
C LYS A 191 -19.67 -19.77 2.62
N ASN A 192 -19.59 -20.10 1.34
CA ASN A 192 -18.68 -21.13 0.88
C ASN A 192 -17.22 -20.68 0.96
N SER A 193 -16.34 -21.63 1.28
CA SER A 193 -14.91 -21.46 1.13
C SER A 193 -14.51 -21.23 -0.32
N LEU A 194 -13.51 -20.40 -0.54
CA LEU A 194 -12.86 -20.25 -1.83
C LEU A 194 -11.65 -21.17 -1.88
N PHE A 195 -11.64 -22.09 -2.82
CA PHE A 195 -10.49 -22.97 -3.05
C PHE A 195 -9.67 -22.42 -4.21
N ILE A 196 -8.40 -22.24 -3.97
CA ILE A 196 -7.46 -21.62 -4.90
C ILE A 196 -6.56 -22.72 -5.46
N ASP A 197 -6.61 -22.91 -6.76
CA ASP A 197 -5.80 -23.91 -7.45
C ASP A 197 -4.41 -23.39 -7.79
N ASN A 198 -4.31 -22.11 -8.16
CA ASN A 198 -3.05 -21.46 -8.46
C ASN A 198 -2.84 -20.28 -7.50
N ILE A 199 -1.80 -20.34 -6.68
CA ILE A 199 -1.49 -19.31 -5.69
C ILE A 199 -1.11 -17.97 -6.35
N ASP A 200 -0.65 -17.98 -7.59
CA ASP A 200 -0.31 -16.77 -8.34
C ASP A 200 -1.54 -15.91 -8.67
N ASP A 201 -2.74 -16.50 -8.59
CA ASP A 201 -4.00 -15.77 -8.80
C ASP A 201 -4.45 -14.99 -7.54
N VAL A 202 -3.75 -15.16 -6.42
CA VAL A 202 -4.07 -14.54 -5.14
C VAL A 202 -2.97 -13.57 -4.71
N HIS A 203 -3.33 -12.32 -4.53
CA HIS A 203 -2.43 -11.34 -3.97
C HIS A 203 -2.73 -11.14 -2.48
N TYR A 204 -1.77 -11.48 -1.62
CA TYR A 204 -1.87 -11.25 -0.19
C TYR A 204 -1.57 -9.79 0.13
N PHE A 205 -2.53 -9.10 0.72
CA PHE A 205 -2.39 -7.69 1.11
C PHE A 205 -1.86 -7.53 2.53
N GLY A 206 -2.39 -8.28 3.48
CA GLY A 206 -2.00 -8.23 4.88
C GLY A 206 -2.91 -9.08 5.76
N ARG A 207 -2.57 -9.22 7.05
CA ARG A 207 -3.40 -9.92 8.04
C ARG A 207 -4.11 -8.93 8.95
N VAL A 208 -5.24 -9.35 9.52
CA VAL A 208 -5.93 -8.59 10.56
C VAL A 208 -5.18 -8.74 11.87
N LEU A 209 -4.73 -7.62 12.42
CA LEU A 209 -4.03 -7.55 13.71
C LEU A 209 -5.02 -7.49 14.86
N THR A 210 -5.96 -6.57 14.76
CA THR A 210 -7.00 -6.32 15.78
C THR A 210 -8.14 -5.50 15.19
N VAL A 211 -9.17 -5.26 15.99
CA VAL A 211 -10.36 -4.48 15.65
C VAL A 211 -10.43 -3.25 16.55
N VAL A 212 -10.58 -2.08 15.93
CA VAL A 212 -10.91 -0.85 16.65
C VAL A 212 -12.43 -0.68 16.59
N ARG A 213 -13.05 -0.50 17.74
CA ARG A 213 -14.48 -0.21 17.90
C ARG A 213 -14.64 1.11 18.59
N ASP A 214 -15.45 1.99 18.01
CA ASP A 214 -15.90 3.17 18.74
C ASP A 214 -16.83 2.70 19.85
N THR A 215 -16.45 3.00 21.11
CA THR A 215 -17.22 2.72 22.32
C THR A 215 -18.23 3.85 22.58
#